data_1baa9347de58c26bfdf636f4991b866f
#
_entry.id   1baa9347de58c26bfdf636f4991b866f
#
_cell.length_a   1.000
_cell.length_b   1.000
_cell.length_c   1.000
_cell.angle_alpha   90.00
_cell.angle_beta   90.00
_cell.angle_gamma   90.00
#
_symmetry.space_group_name_H-M   'P 1'
#
loop_
_entity.id
_entity.type
_entity.pdbx_description
1 polymer ?
#
loop_
_entity_poly.entity_id
_entity_poly.type
_entity_poly.pdbx_seq_one_letter_code
_entity_poly.pdbx_strand_id
1 'polypeptide(L)'
;VIIEEAFIPEQTLKTMEREKVTIFFGVPAIYSTLLNSRQMKETDLSHLRLFTYGAAPMPYELVKRLKTNYPTVKVQNLYGQTENSPGATTLKDHYALEKIGSVGEPLPYTQVRVVGEDGKDVGPLEVGEIIVKGPQVMKGYLKNEEATRMTLKDGWLYSGDLGRIDEDGLLYIVDRKKD
;
A
#
# COMPACT_ATOMS: atom_id res chain seq x y z
N VAL A 1 7.57 -15.60 -8.16
CA VAL A 1 7.51 -14.13 -8.38
C VAL A 1 7.97 -13.86 -9.80
N ILE A 2 7.24 -13.01 -10.51
CA ILE A 2 7.56 -12.56 -11.87
C ILE A 2 7.84 -11.07 -11.78
N ILE A 3 8.95 -10.64 -12.31
CA ILE A 3 9.38 -9.22 -12.35
C ILE A 3 9.61 -8.86 -13.80
N GLU A 4 8.94 -7.81 -14.28
CA GLU A 4 9.15 -7.25 -15.61
C GLU A 4 10.05 -6.01 -15.51
N GLU A 5 10.99 -5.87 -16.44
CA GLU A 5 11.92 -4.72 -16.47
C GLU A 5 11.21 -3.41 -16.80
N ALA A 6 10.12 -3.48 -17.56
CA ALA A 6 9.31 -2.35 -17.95
C ALA A 6 7.84 -2.74 -18.04
N PHE A 7 6.95 -1.82 -17.70
CA PHE A 7 5.52 -2.00 -17.90
C PHE A 7 5.14 -1.73 -19.36
N ILE A 8 4.80 -2.80 -20.07
CA ILE A 8 4.21 -2.75 -21.42
C ILE A 8 2.86 -3.48 -21.33
N PRO A 9 1.72 -2.79 -21.42
CA PRO A 9 0.39 -3.35 -21.10
C PRO A 9 0.10 -4.69 -21.76
N GLU A 10 0.34 -4.79 -23.07
CA GLU A 10 0.10 -6.02 -23.82
C GLU A 10 1.02 -7.18 -23.40
N GLN A 11 2.27 -6.89 -23.10
CA GLN A 11 3.22 -7.90 -22.66
C GLN A 11 2.89 -8.36 -21.24
N THR A 12 2.57 -7.42 -20.35
CA THR A 12 2.15 -7.72 -18.96
C THR A 12 0.92 -8.61 -18.96
N LEU A 13 -0.10 -8.31 -19.76
CA LEU A 13 -1.32 -9.13 -19.85
C LEU A 13 -1.01 -10.54 -20.37
N LYS A 14 -0.19 -10.68 -21.44
CA LYS A 14 0.26 -11.98 -21.95
C LYS A 14 1.04 -12.77 -20.87
N THR A 15 1.87 -12.10 -20.11
CA THR A 15 2.62 -12.72 -19.02
C THR A 15 1.66 -13.18 -17.91
N MET A 16 0.67 -12.36 -17.54
CA MET A 16 -0.33 -12.72 -16.52
C MET A 16 -1.11 -13.98 -16.92
N GLU A 17 -1.53 -14.10 -18.17
CA GLU A 17 -2.24 -15.25 -18.70
C GLU A 17 -1.34 -16.49 -18.76
N ARG A 18 -0.18 -16.40 -19.44
CA ARG A 18 0.77 -17.50 -19.62
C ARG A 18 1.23 -18.11 -18.30
N GLU A 19 1.58 -17.26 -17.33
CA GLU A 19 2.12 -17.67 -16.04
C GLU A 19 1.02 -17.91 -14.98
N LYS A 20 -0.24 -17.78 -15.35
CA LYS A 20 -1.41 -17.97 -14.46
C LYS A 20 -1.27 -17.17 -13.17
N VAL A 21 -0.99 -15.87 -13.32
CA VAL A 21 -0.74 -14.97 -12.20
C VAL A 21 -1.94 -14.92 -11.26
N THR A 22 -1.69 -15.12 -9.97
CA THR A 22 -2.74 -15.12 -8.95
C THR A 22 -2.84 -13.84 -8.15
N ILE A 23 -1.76 -13.05 -8.09
CA ILE A 23 -1.68 -11.76 -7.42
C ILE A 23 -0.96 -10.79 -8.35
N PHE A 24 -1.55 -9.64 -8.59
CA PHE A 24 -0.93 -8.59 -9.38
C PHE A 24 -0.79 -7.32 -8.54
N PHE A 25 0.45 -6.82 -8.42
CA PHE A 25 0.75 -5.53 -7.79
C PHE A 25 1.02 -4.48 -8.86
N GLY A 26 0.38 -3.32 -8.73
CA GLY A 26 0.61 -2.18 -9.60
C GLY A 26 0.28 -0.85 -8.92
N VAL A 27 0.87 0.23 -9.40
CA VAL A 27 0.47 1.58 -9.00
C VAL A 27 -0.82 1.97 -9.74
N PRO A 28 -1.59 2.96 -9.25
CA PRO A 28 -2.87 3.34 -9.87
C PRO A 28 -2.81 3.63 -11.38
N ALA A 29 -1.73 4.24 -11.85
CA ALA A 29 -1.53 4.51 -13.29
C ALA A 29 -1.49 3.24 -14.13
N ILE A 30 -0.89 2.16 -13.63
CA ILE A 30 -0.87 0.85 -14.30
C ILE A 30 -2.30 0.31 -14.44
N TYR A 31 -3.08 0.32 -13.37
CA TYR A 31 -4.48 -0.13 -13.40
C TYR A 31 -5.33 0.71 -14.35
N SER A 32 -5.14 2.03 -14.37
CA SER A 32 -5.83 2.91 -15.33
C SER A 32 -5.52 2.51 -16.77
N THR A 33 -4.27 2.27 -17.08
CA THR A 33 -3.83 1.87 -18.43
C THR A 33 -4.40 0.51 -18.81
N LEU A 34 -4.29 -0.49 -17.92
CA LEU A 34 -4.81 -1.84 -18.17
C LEU A 34 -6.33 -1.83 -18.39
N LEU A 35 -7.10 -1.17 -17.53
CA LEU A 35 -8.56 -1.09 -17.64
C LEU A 35 -9.05 -0.34 -18.88
N ASN A 36 -8.22 0.49 -19.48
CA ASN A 36 -8.52 1.17 -20.75
C ASN A 36 -8.06 0.35 -21.97
N SER A 37 -7.27 -0.69 -21.77
CA SER A 37 -6.86 -1.60 -22.86
C SER A 37 -8.00 -2.55 -23.23
N ARG A 38 -8.29 -2.67 -24.53
CA ARG A 38 -9.20 -3.70 -25.03
C ARG A 38 -8.70 -5.10 -24.69
N GLN A 39 -7.40 -5.30 -24.74
CA GLN A 39 -6.76 -6.59 -24.51
C GLN A 39 -6.99 -7.13 -23.10
N MET A 40 -7.15 -6.27 -22.07
CA MET A 40 -7.46 -6.74 -20.72
C MET A 40 -8.78 -7.52 -20.62
N LYS A 41 -9.75 -7.19 -21.49
CA LYS A 41 -11.03 -7.90 -21.56
C LYS A 41 -10.94 -9.24 -22.31
N GLU A 42 -9.94 -9.39 -23.15
CA GLU A 42 -9.72 -10.56 -23.99
C GLU A 42 -8.71 -11.55 -23.35
N THR A 43 -8.00 -11.11 -22.30
CA THR A 43 -7.00 -11.90 -21.58
C THR A 43 -7.66 -12.82 -20.55
N ASP A 44 -7.28 -14.09 -20.51
CA ASP A 44 -7.73 -15.02 -19.47
C ASP A 44 -7.04 -14.72 -18.13
N LEU A 45 -7.75 -14.05 -17.25
CA LEU A 45 -7.34 -13.74 -15.87
C LEU A 45 -8.07 -14.61 -14.83
N SER A 46 -8.58 -15.77 -15.22
CA SER A 46 -9.36 -16.67 -14.33
C SER A 46 -8.59 -17.15 -13.10
N HIS A 47 -7.27 -17.17 -13.15
CA HIS A 47 -6.40 -17.52 -12.02
C HIS A 47 -6.16 -16.36 -11.04
N LEU A 48 -6.48 -15.13 -11.46
CA LEU A 48 -6.24 -13.95 -10.63
C LEU A 48 -7.20 -13.91 -9.45
N ARG A 49 -6.67 -13.71 -8.26
CA ARG A 49 -7.41 -13.67 -7.00
C ARG A 49 -7.32 -12.31 -6.31
N LEU A 50 -6.28 -11.54 -6.62
CA LEU A 50 -5.98 -10.33 -5.88
C LEU A 50 -5.28 -9.28 -6.76
N PHE A 51 -5.89 -8.11 -6.81
CA PHE A 51 -5.23 -6.86 -7.22
C PHE A 51 -4.72 -6.14 -5.97
N THR A 52 -3.43 -5.86 -5.91
CA THR A 52 -2.85 -5.02 -4.85
C THR A 52 -2.31 -3.74 -5.45
N TYR A 53 -2.51 -2.64 -4.77
CA TYR A 53 -1.97 -1.35 -5.17
C TYR A 53 -1.34 -0.63 -3.97
N GLY A 54 -0.50 0.34 -4.25
CA GLY A 54 0.18 1.15 -3.24
C GLY A 54 1.02 2.25 -3.87
N ALA A 55 1.83 2.91 -3.07
CA ALA A 55 2.72 4.00 -3.44
C ALA A 55 2.04 5.31 -3.91
N ALA A 56 0.73 5.29 -4.16
CA ALA A 56 -0.05 6.48 -4.51
C ALA A 56 -1.53 6.27 -4.18
N PRO A 57 -2.31 7.34 -3.96
CA PRO A 57 -3.76 7.25 -3.75
C PRO A 57 -4.46 6.67 -4.98
N MET A 58 -5.35 5.71 -4.76
CA MET A 58 -6.18 5.08 -5.80
C MET A 58 -7.52 5.83 -5.91
N PRO A 59 -7.89 6.35 -7.08
CA PRO A 59 -9.19 6.98 -7.29
C PRO A 59 -10.35 5.98 -7.07
N TYR A 60 -11.44 6.44 -6.43
CA TYR A 60 -12.63 5.65 -6.18
C TYR A 60 -13.16 4.94 -7.43
N GLU A 61 -13.30 5.68 -8.53
CA GLU A 61 -13.81 5.13 -9.80
C GLU A 61 -12.93 4.00 -10.36
N LEU A 62 -11.63 4.04 -10.09
CA LEU A 62 -10.72 2.99 -10.54
C LEU A 62 -10.92 1.70 -9.75
N VAL A 63 -11.06 1.80 -8.42
CA VAL A 63 -11.41 0.64 -7.57
C VAL A 63 -12.77 0.07 -7.97
N LYS A 64 -13.76 0.94 -8.16
CA LYS A 64 -15.10 0.54 -8.60
C LYS A 64 -15.08 -0.21 -9.94
N ARG A 65 -14.33 0.29 -10.92
CA ARG A 65 -14.15 -0.39 -12.21
C ARG A 65 -13.48 -1.75 -12.07
N LEU A 66 -12.45 -1.88 -11.23
CA LEU A 66 -11.82 -3.18 -10.95
C LEU A 66 -12.82 -4.17 -10.38
N LYS A 67 -13.56 -3.78 -9.35
CA LYS A 67 -14.56 -4.65 -8.69
C LYS A 67 -15.75 -4.98 -9.61
N THR A 68 -16.16 -4.08 -10.49
CA THR A 68 -17.23 -4.32 -11.45
C THR A 68 -16.81 -5.28 -12.56
N ASN A 69 -15.62 -5.10 -13.11
CA ASN A 69 -15.13 -5.92 -14.23
C ASN A 69 -14.60 -7.29 -13.77
N TYR A 70 -14.11 -7.38 -12.52
CA TYR A 70 -13.51 -8.59 -11.94
C TYR A 70 -14.09 -8.87 -10.55
N PRO A 71 -15.38 -9.21 -10.43
CA PRO A 71 -16.10 -9.30 -9.15
C PRO A 71 -15.57 -10.39 -8.22
N THR A 72 -14.90 -11.40 -8.76
CA THR A 72 -14.29 -12.49 -7.98
C THR A 72 -12.88 -12.17 -7.49
N VAL A 73 -12.26 -11.11 -8.02
CA VAL A 73 -10.90 -10.68 -7.67
C VAL A 73 -10.96 -9.64 -6.55
N LYS A 74 -10.27 -9.91 -5.46
CA LYS A 74 -10.15 -8.97 -4.34
C LYS A 74 -9.30 -7.77 -4.73
N VAL A 75 -9.54 -6.62 -4.08
CA VAL A 75 -8.76 -5.39 -4.27
C VAL A 75 -8.24 -4.91 -2.93
N GLN A 76 -6.92 -4.75 -2.77
CA GLN A 76 -6.29 -4.34 -1.53
C GLN A 76 -5.31 -3.18 -1.74
N ASN A 77 -5.35 -2.21 -0.83
CA ASN A 77 -4.31 -1.19 -0.72
C ASN A 77 -3.18 -1.68 0.20
N LEU A 78 -1.95 -1.33 -0.12
CA LEU A 78 -0.77 -1.57 0.71
C LEU A 78 -0.06 -0.23 0.96
N TYR A 79 0.29 0.03 2.21
CA TYR A 79 1.13 1.15 2.59
C TYR A 79 2.41 0.67 3.24
N GLY A 80 3.48 1.35 2.92
CA GLY A 80 4.80 1.18 3.50
C GLY A 80 5.85 1.91 2.70
N GLN A 81 7.07 1.78 3.13
CA GLN A 81 8.25 2.40 2.52
C GLN A 81 9.41 1.41 2.55
N THR A 82 10.49 1.71 1.85
CA THR A 82 11.66 0.83 1.74
C THR A 82 12.20 0.41 3.12
N GLU A 83 12.14 1.32 4.09
CA GLU A 83 12.61 1.14 5.46
C GLU A 83 11.81 0.09 6.25
N ASN A 84 10.65 -0.32 5.76
CA ASN A 84 9.83 -1.39 6.35
C ASN A 84 9.43 -2.49 5.35
N SER A 85 10.24 -2.73 4.31
CA SER A 85 10.29 -3.89 3.39
C SER A 85 9.03 -4.22 2.59
N PRO A 86 8.39 -3.36 1.90
CA PRO A 86 7.75 -2.07 2.03
C PRO A 86 6.35 -2.15 2.67
N GLY A 87 6.11 -3.02 3.62
CA GLY A 87 4.78 -3.29 4.18
C GLY A 87 4.60 -2.81 5.63
N ALA A 88 3.64 -1.94 5.89
CA ALA A 88 3.20 -1.54 7.22
C ALA A 88 1.71 -1.85 7.45
N THR A 89 0.84 -1.43 6.53
CA THR A 89 -0.61 -1.63 6.66
C THR A 89 -1.24 -2.12 5.36
N THR A 90 -2.46 -2.62 5.46
CA THR A 90 -3.29 -3.02 4.31
C THR A 90 -4.75 -2.65 4.52
N LEU A 91 -5.38 -2.08 3.50
CA LEU A 91 -6.83 -1.93 3.43
C LEU A 91 -7.40 -3.14 2.71
N LYS A 92 -8.15 -3.96 3.45
CA LYS A 92 -8.76 -5.19 2.93
C LYS A 92 -9.90 -4.92 1.95
N ASP A 93 -10.17 -5.89 1.06
CA ASP A 93 -11.15 -5.80 -0.02
C ASP A 93 -12.56 -5.35 0.41
N HIS A 94 -13.04 -5.77 1.58
CA HIS A 94 -14.38 -5.39 2.06
C HIS A 94 -14.50 -3.89 2.38
N TYR A 95 -13.38 -3.23 2.69
CA TYR A 95 -13.31 -1.78 2.91
C TYR A 95 -12.91 -0.99 1.65
N ALA A 96 -12.55 -1.66 0.55
CA ALA A 96 -11.92 -1.02 -0.60
C ALA A 96 -12.72 0.12 -1.24
N LEU A 97 -14.05 0.10 -1.16
CA LEU A 97 -14.93 1.17 -1.64
C LEU A 97 -15.42 2.09 -0.50
N GLU A 98 -15.79 1.50 0.64
CA GLU A 98 -16.38 2.24 1.76
C GLU A 98 -15.35 3.17 2.44
N LYS A 99 -14.12 2.69 2.61
CA LYS A 99 -13.03 3.39 3.28
C LYS A 99 -11.94 3.84 2.30
N ILE A 100 -12.34 4.25 1.11
CA ILE A 100 -11.41 4.72 0.09
C ILE A 100 -10.53 5.87 0.64
N GLY A 101 -9.24 5.84 0.32
CA GLY A 101 -8.25 6.79 0.87
C GLY A 101 -7.59 6.31 2.16
N SER A 102 -8.17 5.32 2.85
CA SER A 102 -7.45 4.63 3.94
C SER A 102 -6.37 3.71 3.39
N VAL A 103 -5.30 3.56 4.17
CA VAL A 103 -4.26 2.54 3.97
C VAL A 103 -4.45 1.34 4.88
N GLY A 104 -5.55 1.31 5.64
CA GLY A 104 -6.06 0.17 6.38
C GLY A 104 -5.42 -0.06 7.75
N GLU A 105 -5.35 -1.32 8.12
CA GLU A 105 -4.89 -1.82 9.42
C GLU A 105 -3.46 -2.39 9.35
N PRO A 106 -2.74 -2.49 10.47
CA PRO A 106 -1.40 -3.07 10.51
C PRO A 106 -1.35 -4.50 9.95
N LEU A 107 -0.27 -4.81 9.24
CA LEU A 107 0.02 -6.18 8.83
C LEU A 107 0.30 -7.08 10.04
N PRO A 108 0.19 -8.42 9.92
CA PRO A 108 0.55 -9.34 10.99
C PRO A 108 1.97 -9.06 11.53
N TYR A 109 2.09 -9.11 12.87
CA TYR A 109 3.34 -8.81 13.61
C TYR A 109 3.85 -7.37 13.48
N THR A 110 3.05 -6.46 12.91
CA THR A 110 3.38 -5.05 12.75
C THR A 110 2.58 -4.22 13.74
N GLN A 111 3.23 -3.27 14.38
CA GLN A 111 2.60 -2.26 15.20
C GLN A 111 2.70 -0.92 14.49
N VAL A 112 1.60 -0.19 14.45
CA VAL A 112 1.54 1.16 13.87
C VAL A 112 0.91 2.08 14.89
N ARG A 113 1.52 3.24 15.11
CA ARG A 113 1.01 4.30 15.98
C ARG A 113 1.05 5.62 15.25
N VAL A 114 0.21 6.55 15.67
CA VAL A 114 0.29 7.95 15.25
C VAL A 114 0.63 8.77 16.47
N VAL A 115 1.73 9.51 16.42
CA VAL A 115 2.29 10.20 17.58
C VAL A 115 2.44 11.70 17.33
N GLY A 116 2.23 12.48 18.37
CA GLY A 116 2.47 13.91 18.39
C GLY A 116 3.97 14.25 18.47
N GLU A 117 4.29 15.53 18.52
CA GLU A 117 5.68 16.02 18.65
C GLU A 117 6.34 15.59 19.96
N ASP A 118 5.54 15.36 21.00
CA ASP A 118 5.99 14.85 22.30
C ASP A 118 6.22 13.33 22.34
N GLY A 119 6.00 12.63 21.20
CA GLY A 119 6.15 11.18 21.06
C GLY A 119 5.03 10.34 21.68
N LYS A 120 3.97 10.98 22.19
CA LYS A 120 2.81 10.26 22.72
C LYS A 120 1.77 10.02 21.62
N ASP A 121 0.95 8.98 21.82
CA ASP A 121 -0.17 8.71 20.93
C ASP A 121 -1.13 9.89 20.87
N VAL A 122 -1.57 10.24 19.69
CA VAL A 122 -2.64 11.22 19.47
C VAL A 122 -4.01 10.53 19.59
N GLY A 123 -5.05 11.33 19.82
CA GLY A 123 -6.42 10.83 19.85
C GLY A 123 -6.94 10.40 18.47
N PRO A 124 -8.10 9.70 18.42
CA PRO A 124 -8.75 9.36 17.17
C PRO A 124 -8.98 10.62 16.30
N LEU A 125 -8.73 10.49 15.00
CA LEU A 125 -8.83 11.56 13.99
C LEU A 125 -7.80 12.70 14.13
N GLU A 126 -7.02 12.74 15.19
CA GLU A 126 -5.93 13.70 15.32
C GLU A 126 -4.76 13.31 14.42
N VAL A 127 -4.10 14.32 13.85
CA VAL A 127 -2.96 14.14 12.94
C VAL A 127 -1.65 14.11 13.72
N GLY A 128 -0.82 13.12 13.43
CA GLY A 128 0.52 12.98 13.98
C GLY A 128 1.43 12.22 13.04
N GLU A 129 2.68 11.99 13.45
CA GLU A 129 3.62 11.21 12.67
C GLU A 129 3.32 9.71 12.79
N ILE A 130 3.28 9.02 11.65
CA ILE A 130 3.11 7.58 11.60
C ILE A 130 4.43 6.92 11.99
N ILE A 131 4.40 6.07 13.03
CA ILE A 131 5.55 5.27 13.43
C ILE A 131 5.23 3.78 13.33
N VAL A 132 6.22 3.00 12.92
CA VAL A 132 6.06 1.57 12.62
C VAL A 132 7.08 0.74 13.40
N LYS A 133 6.64 -0.39 13.98
CA LYS A 133 7.52 -1.37 14.62
C LYS A 133 7.13 -2.77 14.15
N GLY A 134 8.12 -3.56 13.81
CA GLY A 134 7.92 -4.95 13.38
C GLY A 134 9.19 -5.58 12.83
N PRO A 135 9.16 -6.89 12.56
CA PRO A 135 10.34 -7.62 12.09
C PRO A 135 10.82 -7.18 10.70
N GLN A 136 9.94 -6.53 9.91
CA GLN A 136 10.25 -6.03 8.57
C GLN A 136 10.97 -4.67 8.57
N VAL A 137 11.06 -4.00 9.72
CA VAL A 137 11.77 -2.70 9.84
C VAL A 137 13.26 -2.90 9.63
N MET A 138 13.87 -2.06 8.82
CA MET A 138 15.31 -2.09 8.51
C MET A 138 16.16 -2.02 9.76
N LYS A 139 17.40 -2.51 9.66
CA LYS A 139 18.42 -2.35 10.73
C LYS A 139 19.04 -0.97 10.74
N GLY A 140 18.99 -0.24 9.64
CA GLY A 140 19.57 1.09 9.47
C GLY A 140 19.99 1.38 8.04
N TYR A 141 20.40 2.61 7.81
CA TYR A 141 20.97 3.04 6.54
C TYR A 141 22.44 2.65 6.45
N LEU A 142 22.84 2.09 5.30
CA LEU A 142 24.24 1.67 5.09
C LEU A 142 25.21 2.86 5.21
N LYS A 143 26.20 2.74 6.10
CA LYS A 143 27.23 3.78 6.34
C LYS A 143 26.67 5.17 6.67
N ASN A 144 25.45 5.24 7.23
CA ASN A 144 24.83 6.50 7.64
C ASN A 144 24.15 6.33 9.01
N GLU A 145 24.97 6.32 10.06
CA GLU A 145 24.51 6.15 11.44
C GLU A 145 23.66 7.33 11.93
N GLU A 146 23.97 8.54 11.46
CA GLU A 146 23.22 9.74 11.84
C GLU A 146 21.78 9.66 11.34
N ALA A 147 21.58 9.42 10.05
CA ALA A 147 20.24 9.22 9.50
C ALA A 147 19.51 8.03 10.15
N THR A 148 20.25 6.96 10.48
CA THR A 148 19.66 5.80 11.19
C THR A 148 19.12 6.21 12.56
N ARG A 149 19.90 6.94 13.37
CA ARG A 149 19.47 7.41 14.70
C ARG A 149 18.30 8.40 14.64
N MET A 150 18.25 9.23 13.58
CA MET A 150 17.14 10.15 13.39
C MET A 150 15.84 9.43 13.05
N THR A 151 15.92 8.33 12.30
CA THR A 151 14.78 7.59 11.75
C THR A 151 14.33 6.44 12.65
N LEU A 152 15.28 5.75 13.33
CA LEU A 152 14.98 4.64 14.24
C LEU A 152 15.19 5.06 15.68
N LYS A 153 14.11 5.05 16.49
CA LYS A 153 14.14 5.42 17.90
C LYS A 153 13.41 4.36 18.73
N ASP A 154 14.07 3.75 19.70
CA ASP A 154 13.52 2.74 20.61
C ASP A 154 12.83 1.57 19.88
N GLY A 155 13.36 1.19 18.72
CA GLY A 155 12.84 0.12 17.87
C GLY A 155 11.63 0.52 17.02
N TRP A 156 11.28 1.81 16.97
CA TRP A 156 10.28 2.39 16.10
C TRP A 156 10.91 3.11 14.91
N LEU A 157 10.38 2.85 13.74
CA LEU A 157 10.65 3.61 12.52
C LEU A 157 9.73 4.84 12.49
N TYR A 158 10.31 6.01 12.53
CA TYR A 158 9.62 7.29 12.30
C TYR A 158 9.55 7.51 10.78
N SER A 159 8.35 7.34 10.23
CA SER A 159 8.18 7.26 8.76
C SER A 159 8.38 8.59 8.05
N GLY A 160 8.20 9.71 8.75
CA GLY A 160 8.12 11.03 8.13
C GLY A 160 6.80 11.30 7.42
N ASP A 161 5.87 10.34 7.41
CA ASP A 161 4.51 10.54 6.92
C ASP A 161 3.59 10.98 8.07
N LEU A 162 2.70 11.93 7.81
CA LEU A 162 1.66 12.36 8.72
C LEU A 162 0.38 11.58 8.43
N GLY A 163 -0.28 11.14 9.48
CA GLY A 163 -1.52 10.39 9.34
C GLY A 163 -2.44 10.53 10.53
N ARG A 164 -3.59 9.89 10.42
CA ARG A 164 -4.59 9.79 11.49
C ARG A 164 -5.24 8.41 11.45
N ILE A 165 -5.75 7.97 12.58
CA ILE A 165 -6.52 6.71 12.70
C ILE A 165 -7.98 7.08 12.92
N ASP A 166 -8.91 6.46 12.17
CA ASP A 166 -10.34 6.66 12.35
C ASP A 166 -10.90 5.83 13.54
N GLU A 167 -12.19 5.99 13.82
CA GLU A 167 -12.88 5.28 14.90
C GLU A 167 -12.94 3.76 14.69
N ASP A 168 -12.79 3.29 13.45
CA ASP A 168 -12.71 1.87 13.10
C ASP A 168 -11.27 1.32 13.18
N GLY A 169 -10.31 2.15 13.58
CA GLY A 169 -8.90 1.77 13.70
C GLY A 169 -8.14 1.76 12.38
N LEU A 170 -8.67 2.36 11.32
CA LEU A 170 -8.05 2.42 10.00
C LEU A 170 -7.18 3.66 9.83
N LEU A 171 -5.98 3.46 9.31
CA LEU A 171 -5.00 4.53 9.07
C LEU A 171 -5.29 5.27 7.77
N TYR A 172 -5.15 6.59 7.82
CA TYR A 172 -5.18 7.49 6.65
C TYR A 172 -3.89 8.29 6.62
N ILE A 173 -3.27 8.38 5.44
CA ILE A 173 -2.14 9.29 5.22
C ILE A 173 -2.70 10.66 4.88
N VAL A 174 -2.16 11.70 5.51
CA VAL A 174 -2.60 13.10 5.33
C VAL A 174 -1.58 13.88 4.54
N ASP A 175 -0.28 13.74 4.86
CA ASP A 175 0.79 14.53 4.25
C ASP A 175 2.17 13.92 4.55
N ARG A 176 3.24 14.54 4.03
CA ARG A 176 4.62 14.29 4.43
C ARG A 176 5.17 15.41 5.30
N LYS A 177 5.87 15.03 6.36
CA LYS A 177 6.41 15.98 7.35
C LYS A 177 7.50 16.90 6.78
N LYS A 178 8.12 16.54 5.64
CA LYS A 178 9.26 17.23 5.04
C LYS A 178 8.97 17.89 3.69
N ASP A 179 7.72 17.87 3.24
CA ASP A 179 7.33 18.53 1.98
C ASP A 179 6.77 19.92 2.23
#